data_21473de255280342da0236709b37b15f
#
_entry.id   21473de255280342da0236709b37b15f
#
_cell.length_a   1.000
_cell.length_b   1.000
_cell.length_c   1.000
_cell.angle_alpha   90.00
_cell.angle_beta   90.00
_cell.angle_gamma   90.00
#
_symmetry.space_group_name_H-M   'P 1'
#
loop_
_entity.id
_entity.type
_entity.pdbx_description
1 polymer ?
#
loop_
_entity_poly.entity_id
_entity_poly.type
_entity_poly.pdbx_seq_one_letter_code
_entity_poly.pdbx_strand_id
1 'polypeptide(L)'
;MNKELTSGQRTAVDLGPLVVFFAANYLYGIMAGTAALMAATIVAIGITYTMERRVPLMPAVTCVFVMIFGGLTLVFDNEIFIKLKPTIVNLLFASALTTGIVLRRNLMKVMLGRFMQLTDEGWLIMTKRWIGMFIVLAVANEAVWRSVDTDTWVSFKAFGIPVLVIVFSLFLVPVLQKHQIKAPDAD
;
A
#
# COMPACT_ATOMS: atom_id res chain seq x y z
N MET A 1 19.09 -11.63 -25.85
CA MET A 1 19.92 -11.47 -24.65
C MET A 1 19.22 -10.47 -23.75
N ASN A 2 18.61 -10.93 -22.65
CA ASN A 2 18.08 -10.00 -21.63
C ASN A 2 19.27 -9.43 -20.86
N LYS A 3 19.47 -8.15 -20.97
CA LYS A 3 20.52 -7.46 -20.22
C LYS A 3 19.95 -7.11 -18.86
N GLU A 4 20.34 -7.81 -17.81
CA GLU A 4 19.97 -7.43 -16.44
C GLU A 4 20.60 -6.10 -16.09
N LEU A 5 19.84 -5.25 -15.36
CA LEU A 5 20.35 -3.99 -14.82
C LEU A 5 21.54 -4.27 -13.88
N THR A 6 22.63 -3.58 -14.05
CA THR A 6 23.73 -3.61 -13.07
C THR A 6 23.25 -3.02 -11.74
N SER A 7 23.92 -3.36 -10.63
CA SER A 7 23.55 -2.87 -9.29
C SER A 7 23.41 -1.34 -9.25
N GLY A 8 24.34 -0.61 -9.87
CA GLY A 8 24.27 0.86 -9.92
C GLY A 8 23.10 1.39 -10.75
N GLN A 9 22.80 0.75 -11.89
CA GLN A 9 21.64 1.12 -12.71
C GLN A 9 20.33 0.84 -12.00
N ARG A 10 20.23 -0.27 -11.26
CA ARG A 10 19.05 -0.59 -10.47
C ARG A 10 18.83 0.46 -9.38
N THR A 11 19.88 0.82 -8.63
CA THR A 11 19.80 1.89 -7.64
C THR A 11 19.38 3.23 -8.25
N ALA A 12 19.91 3.58 -9.43
CA ALA A 12 19.53 4.81 -10.10
C ALA A 12 18.06 4.81 -10.58
N VAL A 13 17.55 3.68 -11.04
CA VAL A 13 16.14 3.52 -11.45
C VAL A 13 15.21 3.56 -10.22
N ASP A 14 15.61 2.94 -9.12
CA ASP A 14 14.78 2.87 -7.92
C ASP A 14 14.75 4.21 -7.16
N LEU A 15 15.88 4.92 -7.06
CA LEU A 15 15.97 6.19 -6.33
C LEU A 15 15.79 7.43 -7.21
N GLY A 16 15.95 7.29 -8.52
CA GLY A 16 15.82 8.41 -9.47
C GLY A 16 14.52 9.19 -9.32
N PRO A 17 13.35 8.54 -9.27
CA PRO A 17 12.07 9.23 -9.06
C PRO A 17 12.03 10.07 -7.78
N LEU A 18 12.67 9.61 -6.71
CA LEU A 18 12.73 10.34 -5.44
C LEU A 18 13.62 11.59 -5.54
N VAL A 19 14.75 11.49 -6.22
CA VAL A 19 15.64 12.64 -6.48
C VAL A 19 14.92 13.70 -7.31
N VAL A 20 14.23 13.27 -8.37
CA VAL A 20 13.42 14.15 -9.22
C VAL A 20 12.31 14.83 -8.43
N PHE A 21 11.63 14.08 -7.53
CA PHE A 21 10.65 14.65 -6.62
C PHE A 21 11.22 15.79 -5.77
N PHE A 22 12.32 15.53 -5.06
CA PHE A 22 12.92 16.54 -4.18
C PHE A 22 13.39 17.78 -4.93
N ALA A 23 14.01 17.60 -6.10
CA ALA A 23 14.45 18.72 -6.94
C ALA A 23 13.26 19.57 -7.42
N ALA A 24 12.22 18.94 -7.95
CA ALA A 24 11.03 19.64 -8.42
C ALA A 24 10.23 20.27 -7.27
N ASN A 25 10.13 19.58 -6.12
CA ASN A 25 9.47 20.11 -4.94
C ASN A 25 10.19 21.35 -4.38
N TYR A 26 11.51 21.34 -4.38
CA TYR A 26 12.30 22.48 -3.90
C TYR A 26 12.13 23.71 -4.82
N LEU A 27 12.09 23.51 -6.14
CA LEU A 27 12.02 24.60 -7.13
C LEU A 27 10.60 25.13 -7.34
N TYR A 28 9.60 24.25 -7.34
CA TYR A 28 8.24 24.56 -7.81
C TYR A 28 7.13 24.14 -6.84
N GLY A 29 7.48 23.62 -5.65
CA GLY A 29 6.54 23.21 -4.64
C GLY A 29 5.96 21.80 -4.82
N ILE A 30 5.14 21.37 -3.83
CA ILE A 30 4.70 19.99 -3.65
C ILE A 30 3.90 19.43 -4.84
N MET A 31 3.09 20.26 -5.51
CA MET A 31 2.30 19.85 -6.66
C MET A 31 3.20 19.46 -7.83
N ALA A 32 4.18 20.32 -8.17
CA ALA A 32 5.16 20.04 -9.22
C ALA A 32 6.05 18.85 -8.87
N GLY A 33 6.48 18.74 -7.60
CA GLY A 33 7.21 17.58 -7.08
C GLY A 33 6.44 16.28 -7.29
N THR A 34 5.16 16.27 -6.93
CA THR A 34 4.31 15.09 -7.09
C THR A 34 4.11 14.70 -8.56
N ALA A 35 3.85 15.67 -9.44
CA ALA A 35 3.73 15.40 -10.87
C ALA A 35 5.05 14.84 -11.45
N ALA A 36 6.18 15.43 -11.06
CA ALA A 36 7.51 14.96 -11.46
C ALA A 36 7.83 13.55 -10.96
N LEU A 37 7.45 13.23 -9.71
CA LEU A 37 7.57 11.88 -9.15
C LEU A 37 6.77 10.86 -9.96
N MET A 38 5.52 11.17 -10.30
CA MET A 38 4.66 10.30 -11.10
C MET A 38 5.28 10.03 -12.47
N ALA A 39 5.70 11.09 -13.18
CA ALA A 39 6.34 10.95 -14.49
C ALA A 39 7.65 10.14 -14.42
N ALA A 40 8.51 10.45 -13.45
CA ALA A 40 9.77 9.73 -13.26
C ALA A 40 9.55 8.26 -12.89
N THR A 41 8.50 7.93 -12.11
CA THR A 41 8.17 6.55 -11.78
C THR A 41 7.72 5.76 -13.02
N ILE A 42 6.91 6.35 -13.90
CA ILE A 42 6.52 5.72 -15.17
C ILE A 42 7.77 5.44 -16.03
N VAL A 43 8.67 6.41 -16.12
CA VAL A 43 9.93 6.27 -16.89
C VAL A 43 10.79 5.16 -16.28
N ALA A 44 10.93 5.11 -14.96
CA ALA A 44 11.69 4.07 -14.25
C ALA A 44 11.15 2.65 -14.53
N ILE A 45 9.82 2.48 -14.48
CA ILE A 45 9.17 1.22 -14.84
C ILE A 45 9.38 0.88 -16.32
N GLY A 46 9.27 1.87 -17.20
CA GLY A 46 9.54 1.69 -18.65
C GLY A 46 10.97 1.21 -18.91
N ILE A 47 11.97 1.81 -18.26
CA ILE A 47 13.38 1.38 -18.35
C ILE A 47 13.52 -0.07 -17.86
N THR A 48 12.97 -0.39 -16.70
CA THR A 48 13.03 -1.76 -16.15
C THR A 48 12.40 -2.77 -17.11
N TYR A 49 11.23 -2.45 -17.66
CA TYR A 49 10.54 -3.33 -18.59
C TYR A 49 11.30 -3.53 -19.91
N THR A 50 11.89 -2.47 -20.46
CA THR A 50 12.65 -2.56 -21.73
C THR A 50 13.94 -3.38 -21.57
N MET A 51 14.59 -3.30 -20.43
CA MET A 51 15.86 -3.99 -20.15
C MET A 51 15.64 -5.42 -19.67
N GLU A 52 14.77 -5.65 -18.69
CA GLU A 52 14.58 -6.97 -18.07
C GLU A 52 13.42 -7.77 -18.69
N ARG A 53 12.60 -7.15 -19.57
CA ARG A 53 11.38 -7.74 -20.15
C ARG A 53 10.38 -8.26 -19.12
N ARG A 54 10.53 -7.83 -17.88
CA ARG A 54 9.63 -8.13 -16.77
C ARG A 54 9.63 -6.95 -15.81
N VAL A 55 8.52 -6.72 -15.13
CA VAL A 55 8.44 -5.75 -14.04
C VAL A 55 8.41 -6.52 -12.73
N PRO A 56 9.40 -6.34 -11.85
CA PRO A 56 9.36 -6.95 -10.53
C PRO A 56 8.12 -6.47 -9.76
N LEU A 57 7.56 -7.35 -8.92
CA LEU A 57 6.30 -7.07 -8.22
C LEU A 57 6.37 -5.80 -7.36
N MET A 58 7.48 -5.60 -6.62
CA MET A 58 7.63 -4.42 -5.74
C MET A 58 7.64 -3.09 -6.49
N PRO A 59 8.46 -2.87 -7.54
CA PRO A 59 8.35 -1.66 -8.36
C PRO A 59 6.97 -1.45 -8.98
N ALA A 60 6.30 -2.51 -9.42
CA ALA A 60 4.94 -2.42 -9.97
C ALA A 60 3.94 -1.93 -8.92
N VAL A 61 3.98 -2.49 -7.71
CA VAL A 61 3.13 -2.08 -6.58
C VAL A 61 3.43 -0.62 -6.21
N THR A 62 4.71 -0.25 -6.08
CA THR A 62 5.12 1.13 -5.80
C THR A 62 4.59 2.10 -6.86
N CYS A 63 4.71 1.76 -8.15
CA CYS A 63 4.20 2.59 -9.24
C CYS A 63 2.68 2.81 -9.11
N VAL A 64 1.91 1.75 -8.86
CA VAL A 64 0.46 1.85 -8.66
C VAL A 64 0.14 2.79 -7.50
N PHE A 65 0.84 2.65 -6.36
CA PHE A 65 0.65 3.56 -5.22
C PHE A 65 0.99 5.00 -5.55
N VAL A 66 2.14 5.25 -6.17
CA VAL A 66 2.57 6.60 -6.57
C VAL A 66 1.56 7.23 -7.53
N MET A 67 1.05 6.48 -8.52
CA MET A 67 0.06 6.98 -9.47
C MET A 67 -1.27 7.31 -8.80
N ILE A 68 -1.72 6.47 -7.88
CA ILE A 68 -2.97 6.70 -7.16
C ILE A 68 -2.84 7.88 -6.20
N PHE A 69 -1.87 7.83 -5.28
CA PHE A 69 -1.70 8.88 -4.27
C PHE A 69 -1.25 10.20 -4.86
N GLY A 70 -0.35 10.17 -5.85
CA GLY A 70 0.06 11.34 -6.58
C GLY A 70 -1.09 11.98 -7.36
N GLY A 71 -1.85 11.16 -8.08
CA GLY A 71 -3.06 11.62 -8.79
C GLY A 71 -4.08 12.24 -7.84
N LEU A 72 -4.34 11.60 -6.69
CA LEU A 72 -5.19 12.15 -5.65
C LEU A 72 -4.67 13.49 -5.11
N THR A 73 -3.36 13.64 -4.95
CA THR A 73 -2.76 14.89 -4.49
C THR A 73 -2.91 16.01 -5.51
N LEU A 74 -2.75 15.70 -6.81
CA LEU A 74 -2.82 16.70 -7.88
C LEU A 74 -4.24 17.16 -8.22
N VAL A 75 -5.21 16.25 -8.12
CA VAL A 75 -6.60 16.53 -8.56
C VAL A 75 -7.41 17.21 -7.46
N PHE A 76 -7.01 17.07 -6.19
CA PHE A 76 -7.91 17.38 -5.09
C PHE A 76 -7.29 18.27 -4.02
N ASP A 77 -7.57 19.54 -4.15
CA ASP A 77 -7.18 20.61 -3.21
C ASP A 77 -8.35 21.07 -2.32
N ASN A 78 -9.41 20.24 -2.16
CA ASN A 78 -10.61 20.59 -1.45
C ASN A 78 -10.71 19.86 -0.09
N GLU A 79 -11.25 20.51 0.96
CA GLU A 79 -11.41 19.94 2.32
C GLU A 79 -12.19 18.61 2.33
N ILE A 80 -13.23 18.48 1.51
CA ILE A 80 -14.01 17.24 1.38
C ILE A 80 -13.10 16.09 0.97
N PHE A 81 -12.10 16.40 0.15
CA PHE A 81 -11.19 15.38 -0.35
C PHE A 81 -10.19 14.88 0.70
N ILE A 82 -9.78 15.74 1.61
CA ILE A 82 -8.96 15.34 2.77
C ILE A 82 -9.70 14.27 3.58
N LYS A 83 -11.02 14.43 3.70
CA LYS A 83 -11.90 13.49 4.40
C LYS A 83 -12.17 12.20 3.64
N LEU A 84 -12.14 12.23 2.31
CA LEU A 84 -12.29 11.05 1.44
C LEU A 84 -11.01 10.21 1.30
N LYS A 85 -9.82 10.81 1.47
CA LYS A 85 -8.54 10.10 1.33
C LYS A 85 -8.50 8.76 2.09
N PRO A 86 -8.88 8.67 3.37
CA PRO A 86 -8.85 7.40 4.09
C PRO A 86 -9.77 6.33 3.48
N THR A 87 -10.96 6.71 3.02
CA THR A 87 -11.90 5.80 2.36
C THR A 87 -11.29 5.20 1.10
N ILE A 88 -10.76 6.06 0.22
CA ILE A 88 -10.16 5.64 -1.04
C ILE A 88 -8.97 4.71 -0.79
N VAL A 89 -8.08 5.08 0.13
CA VAL A 89 -6.91 4.26 0.50
C VAL A 89 -7.32 2.88 0.99
N ASN A 90 -8.28 2.81 1.91
CA ASN A 90 -8.74 1.54 2.44
C ASN A 90 -9.40 0.66 1.36
N LEU A 91 -10.22 1.25 0.47
CA LEU A 91 -10.82 0.52 -0.65
C LEU A 91 -9.76 0.02 -1.64
N LEU A 92 -8.69 0.78 -1.86
CA LEU A 92 -7.56 0.35 -2.68
C LEU A 92 -6.84 -0.86 -2.07
N PHE A 93 -6.55 -0.83 -0.78
CA PHE A 93 -5.95 -1.98 -0.10
C PHE A 93 -6.87 -3.21 -0.15
N ALA A 94 -8.16 -3.03 0.12
CA ALA A 94 -9.14 -4.12 -0.01
C ALA A 94 -9.17 -4.70 -1.42
N SER A 95 -9.20 -3.84 -2.44
CA SER A 95 -9.21 -4.24 -3.85
C SER A 95 -7.93 -4.96 -4.26
N ALA A 96 -6.76 -4.44 -3.86
CA ALA A 96 -5.47 -5.05 -4.16
C ALA A 96 -5.36 -6.46 -3.55
N LEU A 97 -5.72 -6.62 -2.27
CA LEU A 97 -5.71 -7.93 -1.61
C LEU A 97 -6.71 -8.89 -2.23
N THR A 98 -7.90 -8.42 -2.58
CA THR A 98 -8.93 -9.23 -3.26
C THR A 98 -8.43 -9.70 -4.62
N THR A 99 -7.86 -8.80 -5.42
CA THR A 99 -7.25 -9.11 -6.72
C THR A 99 -6.13 -10.14 -6.55
N GLY A 100 -5.28 -9.99 -5.53
CA GLY A 100 -4.24 -10.96 -5.21
C GLY A 100 -4.79 -12.36 -4.96
N ILE A 101 -5.90 -12.49 -4.21
CA ILE A 101 -6.57 -13.78 -3.98
C ILE A 101 -7.12 -14.35 -5.30
N VAL A 102 -7.81 -13.53 -6.11
CA VAL A 102 -8.40 -13.95 -7.39
C VAL A 102 -7.32 -14.46 -8.35
N LEU A 103 -6.18 -13.79 -8.41
CA LEU A 103 -5.02 -14.18 -9.22
C LEU A 103 -4.20 -15.32 -8.61
N ARG A 104 -4.68 -15.95 -7.53
CA ARG A 104 -3.98 -17.01 -6.78
C ARG A 104 -2.58 -16.60 -6.30
N ARG A 105 -2.36 -15.30 -6.08
CA ARG A 105 -1.14 -14.73 -5.53
C ARG A 105 -1.47 -13.99 -4.25
N ASN A 106 -1.30 -14.64 -3.10
CA ASN A 106 -1.56 -14.00 -1.82
C ASN A 106 -0.52 -12.92 -1.55
N LEU A 107 -0.91 -11.64 -1.71
CA LEU A 107 0.00 -10.50 -1.55
C LEU A 107 0.52 -10.40 -0.10
N MET A 108 -0.30 -10.71 0.91
CA MET A 108 0.13 -10.71 2.31
C MET A 108 1.24 -11.73 2.54
N LYS A 109 1.13 -12.94 1.96
CA LYS A 109 2.18 -13.97 2.01
C LYS A 109 3.47 -13.47 1.33
N VAL A 110 3.35 -12.82 0.18
CA VAL A 110 4.52 -12.28 -0.53
C VAL A 110 5.24 -11.20 0.30
N MET A 111 4.50 -10.33 0.98
CA MET A 111 5.06 -9.22 1.76
C MET A 111 5.59 -9.67 3.13
N LEU A 112 4.85 -10.51 3.83
CA LEU A 112 5.09 -10.85 5.23
C LEU A 112 5.68 -12.26 5.43
N GLY A 113 5.75 -13.09 4.38
CA GLY A 113 6.22 -14.46 4.48
C GLY A 113 7.69 -14.62 4.92
N ARG A 114 8.47 -13.54 4.90
CA ARG A 114 9.83 -13.51 5.45
C ARG A 114 9.86 -13.34 6.97
N PHE A 115 8.79 -12.75 7.54
CA PHE A 115 8.71 -12.42 8.97
C PHE A 115 7.89 -13.42 9.75
N MET A 116 6.97 -14.12 9.08
CA MET A 116 6.12 -15.12 9.71
C MET A 116 5.82 -16.26 8.75
N GLN A 117 5.72 -17.47 9.28
CA GLN A 117 5.40 -18.65 8.49
C GLN A 117 4.03 -19.16 8.91
N LEU A 118 3.09 -19.10 7.99
CA LEU A 118 1.73 -19.61 8.16
C LEU A 118 1.42 -20.64 7.08
N THR A 119 0.50 -21.54 7.37
CA THR A 119 -0.08 -22.41 6.35
C THR A 119 -0.76 -21.58 5.25
N ASP A 120 -0.95 -22.16 4.07
CA ASP A 120 -1.65 -21.45 2.96
C ASP A 120 -3.08 -21.06 3.34
N GLU A 121 -3.75 -21.91 4.14
CA GLU A 121 -5.06 -21.61 4.71
C GLU A 121 -4.99 -20.42 5.68
N GLY A 122 -3.99 -20.37 6.57
CA GLY A 122 -3.76 -19.27 7.48
C GLY A 122 -3.55 -17.94 6.76
N TRP A 123 -2.75 -17.95 5.69
CA TRP A 123 -2.56 -16.77 4.84
C TRP A 123 -3.85 -16.31 4.19
N LEU A 124 -4.67 -17.25 3.71
CA LEU A 124 -5.96 -16.90 3.08
C LEU A 124 -6.94 -16.31 4.08
N ILE A 125 -7.06 -16.90 5.28
CA ILE A 125 -7.95 -16.40 6.34
C ILE A 125 -7.49 -15.01 6.77
N MET A 126 -6.19 -14.82 7.02
CA MET A 126 -5.63 -13.54 7.40
C MET A 126 -5.91 -12.46 6.35
N THR A 127 -5.66 -12.77 5.08
CA THR A 127 -5.92 -11.82 3.99
C THR A 127 -7.39 -11.44 3.89
N LYS A 128 -8.32 -12.40 4.00
CA LYS A 128 -9.77 -12.12 4.01
C LYS A 128 -10.17 -11.23 5.19
N ARG A 129 -9.61 -11.45 6.37
CA ARG A 129 -9.88 -10.61 7.54
C ARG A 129 -9.38 -9.19 7.35
N TRP A 130 -8.19 -8.99 6.77
CA TRP A 130 -7.68 -7.67 6.43
C TRP A 130 -8.52 -6.97 5.36
N ILE A 131 -9.01 -7.67 4.34
CA ILE A 131 -9.96 -7.12 3.38
C ILE A 131 -11.21 -6.60 4.11
N GLY A 132 -11.79 -7.42 5.00
CA GLY A 132 -12.93 -7.00 5.81
C GLY A 132 -12.63 -5.77 6.67
N MET A 133 -11.45 -5.73 7.31
CA MET A 133 -11.02 -4.59 8.11
C MET A 133 -10.89 -3.30 7.28
N PHE A 134 -10.28 -3.35 6.11
CA PHE A 134 -10.18 -2.19 5.23
C PHE A 134 -11.56 -1.69 4.78
N ILE A 135 -12.50 -2.60 4.50
CA ILE A 135 -13.88 -2.22 4.17
C ILE A 135 -14.54 -1.54 5.39
N VAL A 136 -14.39 -2.11 6.58
CA VAL A 136 -14.93 -1.51 7.82
C VAL A 136 -14.36 -0.12 8.06
N LEU A 137 -13.05 0.06 7.89
CA LEU A 137 -12.41 1.37 8.04
C LEU A 137 -12.90 2.38 6.99
N ALA A 138 -13.11 1.96 5.75
CA ALA A 138 -13.66 2.82 4.70
C ALA A 138 -15.08 3.27 5.05
N VAL A 139 -15.94 2.33 5.43
CA VAL A 139 -17.34 2.62 5.83
C VAL A 139 -17.40 3.49 7.08
N ALA A 140 -16.58 3.18 8.09
CA ALA A 140 -16.50 3.97 9.32
C ALA A 140 -16.05 5.41 9.04
N ASN A 141 -15.04 5.60 8.18
CA ASN A 141 -14.61 6.94 7.77
C ASN A 141 -15.77 7.71 7.09
N GLU A 142 -16.46 7.07 6.11
CA GLU A 142 -17.60 7.70 5.42
C GLU A 142 -18.73 8.05 6.39
N ALA A 143 -19.09 7.17 7.28
CA ALA A 143 -20.14 7.41 8.27
C ALA A 143 -19.78 8.57 9.21
N VAL A 144 -18.55 8.58 9.73
CA VAL A 144 -18.12 9.60 10.70
C VAL A 144 -18.01 10.97 10.05
N TRP A 145 -17.24 11.13 8.95
CA TRP A 145 -17.02 12.46 8.39
C TRP A 145 -18.28 13.12 7.83
N ARG A 146 -19.31 12.32 7.50
CA ARG A 146 -20.62 12.83 7.05
C ARG A 146 -21.55 13.21 8.20
N SER A 147 -21.29 12.71 9.40
CA SER A 147 -22.20 12.84 10.55
C SER A 147 -21.72 13.84 11.62
N VAL A 148 -20.42 14.20 11.60
CA VAL A 148 -19.82 15.06 12.63
C VAL A 148 -19.00 16.18 11.99
N ASP A 149 -18.65 17.18 12.82
CA ASP A 149 -17.73 18.26 12.42
C ASP A 149 -16.30 17.76 12.18
N THR A 150 -15.47 18.65 11.61
CA THR A 150 -14.09 18.31 11.22
C THR A 150 -13.21 17.95 12.42
N ASP A 151 -13.37 18.61 13.56
CA ASP A 151 -12.54 18.39 14.75
C ASP A 151 -12.85 17.03 15.39
N THR A 152 -14.12 16.66 15.44
CA THR A 152 -14.56 15.32 15.89
C THR A 152 -14.07 14.23 14.93
N TRP A 153 -14.11 14.47 13.62
CA TRP A 153 -13.56 13.53 12.64
C TRP A 153 -12.03 13.36 12.78
N VAL A 154 -11.28 14.44 13.03
CA VAL A 154 -9.82 14.38 13.30
C VAL A 154 -9.56 13.57 14.57
N SER A 155 -10.34 13.77 15.63
CA SER A 155 -10.25 13.00 16.87
C SER A 155 -10.55 11.52 16.64
N PHE A 156 -11.58 11.20 15.86
CA PHE A 156 -11.85 9.81 15.45
C PHE A 156 -10.69 9.18 14.70
N LYS A 157 -10.06 9.93 13.77
CA LYS A 157 -8.86 9.44 13.05
C LYS A 157 -7.69 9.17 13.99
N ALA A 158 -7.48 10.07 14.96
CA ALA A 158 -6.34 9.98 15.87
C ALA A 158 -6.49 8.87 16.91
N PHE A 159 -7.72 8.62 17.40
CA PHE A 159 -7.97 7.70 18.51
C PHE A 159 -8.88 6.53 18.12
N GLY A 160 -9.94 6.75 17.38
CA GLY A 160 -10.92 5.73 17.02
C GLY A 160 -10.35 4.68 16.08
N ILE A 161 -9.63 5.09 15.03
CA ILE A 161 -9.01 4.15 14.08
C ILE A 161 -7.96 3.27 14.77
N PRO A 162 -7.01 3.79 15.56
CA PRO A 162 -6.07 2.94 16.30
C PRO A 162 -6.75 1.93 17.22
N VAL A 163 -7.81 2.33 17.93
CA VAL A 163 -8.59 1.41 18.78
C VAL A 163 -9.22 0.30 17.94
N LEU A 164 -9.84 0.62 16.80
CA LEU A 164 -10.40 -0.39 15.90
C LEU A 164 -9.33 -1.36 15.40
N VAL A 165 -8.15 -0.86 15.03
CA VAL A 165 -7.03 -1.70 14.57
C VAL A 165 -6.51 -2.60 15.68
N ILE A 166 -6.40 -2.09 16.92
CA ILE A 166 -5.98 -2.89 18.08
C ILE A 166 -6.99 -4.02 18.34
N VAL A 167 -8.28 -3.68 18.42
CA VAL A 167 -9.34 -4.68 18.61
C VAL A 167 -9.30 -5.74 17.50
N PHE A 168 -9.18 -5.30 16.24
CA PHE A 168 -9.05 -6.22 15.12
C PHE A 168 -7.80 -7.11 15.25
N SER A 169 -6.66 -6.56 15.67
CA SER A 169 -5.43 -7.32 15.86
C SER A 169 -5.60 -8.43 16.90
N LEU A 170 -6.34 -8.19 17.97
CA LEU A 170 -6.66 -9.22 18.96
C LEU A 170 -7.46 -10.38 18.34
N PHE A 171 -8.36 -10.11 17.41
CA PHE A 171 -9.09 -11.15 16.66
C PHE A 171 -8.21 -11.93 15.67
N LEU A 172 -7.04 -11.39 15.28
CA LEU A 172 -6.08 -12.13 14.45
C LEU A 172 -5.25 -13.14 15.24
N VAL A 173 -5.01 -12.91 16.52
CA VAL A 173 -4.15 -13.77 17.36
C VAL A 173 -4.52 -15.25 17.28
N PRO A 174 -5.79 -15.67 17.42
CA PRO A 174 -6.16 -17.09 17.35
C PRO A 174 -5.86 -17.71 15.97
N VAL A 175 -5.99 -16.93 14.90
CA VAL A 175 -5.67 -17.40 13.53
C VAL A 175 -4.17 -17.62 13.40
N LEU A 176 -3.37 -16.68 13.88
CA LEU A 176 -1.92 -16.78 13.85
C LEU A 176 -1.45 -18.01 14.63
N GLN A 177 -1.93 -18.18 15.87
CA GLN A 177 -1.58 -19.31 16.72
C GLN A 177 -1.96 -20.66 16.11
N LYS A 178 -3.16 -20.76 15.51
CA LYS A 178 -3.66 -22.00 14.91
C LYS A 178 -2.91 -22.40 13.64
N HIS A 179 -2.49 -21.42 12.84
CA HIS A 179 -1.95 -21.65 11.50
C HIS A 179 -0.43 -21.38 11.38
N GLN A 180 0.23 -21.03 12.49
CA GLN A 180 1.67 -20.86 12.53
C GLN A 180 2.38 -22.20 12.30
N ILE A 181 3.31 -22.22 11.34
CA ILE A 181 4.21 -23.36 11.14
C ILE A 181 5.33 -23.22 12.18
N LYS A 182 5.35 -24.11 13.17
CA LYS A 182 6.47 -24.18 14.11
C LYS A 182 7.72 -24.60 13.34
N ALA A 183 8.83 -23.88 13.55
CA ALA A 183 10.12 -24.39 13.10
C ALA A 183 10.37 -25.77 13.75
N PRO A 184 10.98 -26.75 13.04
CA PRO A 184 11.46 -27.94 13.70
C PRO A 184 12.36 -27.52 14.86
N ASP A 185 12.10 -28.03 16.05
CA ASP A 185 12.97 -27.82 17.20
C ASP A 185 14.38 -28.20 16.75
N ALA A 186 15.31 -27.26 16.79
CA ALA A 186 16.73 -27.54 16.53
C ALA A 186 17.25 -28.29 17.78
N ASP A 187 17.25 -29.64 17.69
CA ASP A 187 17.94 -30.50 18.64
C ASP A 187 19.46 -30.31 18.51
#